data_0811aa0b9143e8fdb7370fdf9aa8fab1
#
_entry.id   0811aa0b9143e8fdb7370fdf9aa8fab1
#
_cell.length_a   1.000
_cell.length_b   1.000
_cell.length_c   1.000
_cell.angle_alpha   90.00
_cell.angle_beta   90.00
_cell.angle_gamma   90.00
#
_symmetry.space_group_name_H-M   'P 1'
#
loop_
_entity.id
_entity.type
_entity.pdbx_description
1 polymer ?
#
loop_
_entity_poly.entity_id
_entity_poly.type
_entity_poly.pdbx_seq_one_letter_code
_entity_poly.pdbx_strand_id
1 'polypeptide(L)'
;VSVDRDEIVVVGALDPPTVAGDAGEAEVRAAEAGRIERFREETRQARMAIHDEAEARYGRAVAWGAVSGETRRIFTNLAVPVLSRLRQPERLVLDTLVDAGVARSRSEALAWCVRLVGDNQDEWLARLRQALGAVQEARETGPGGGGSAGTA
;
A
#
# COMPACT_ATOMS: atom_id res chain seq x y z
N VAL A 1 8.08 -5.72 0.35
CA VAL A 1 7.91 -5.00 -0.91
C VAL A 1 6.55 -5.36 -1.48
N SER A 2 5.78 -4.37 -1.91
CA SER A 2 4.51 -4.52 -2.62
C SER A 2 4.63 -3.85 -3.98
N VAL A 3 4.06 -4.46 -5.01
CA VAL A 3 4.15 -3.95 -6.39
C VAL A 3 2.75 -4.01 -7.00
N ASP A 4 2.33 -2.91 -7.61
CA ASP A 4 1.14 -2.85 -8.44
C ASP A 4 1.48 -2.35 -9.86
N ARG A 5 0.45 -1.89 -10.60
CA ARG A 5 0.64 -1.42 -11.98
C ARG A 5 1.45 -0.11 -12.03
N ASP A 6 1.30 0.75 -11.05
CA ASP A 6 1.73 2.14 -11.08
C ASP A 6 2.92 2.41 -10.15
N GLU A 7 3.05 1.66 -9.04
CA GLU A 7 4.12 1.88 -8.07
C GLU A 7 4.71 0.60 -7.47
N ILE A 8 5.93 0.75 -6.95
CA ILE A 8 6.64 -0.21 -6.12
C ILE A 8 6.75 0.38 -4.72
N VAL A 9 6.13 -0.24 -3.72
CA VAL A 9 6.20 0.21 -2.33
C VAL A 9 7.22 -0.63 -1.56
N VAL A 10 8.26 0.00 -1.06
CA VAL A 10 9.31 -0.63 -0.26
C VAL A 10 9.18 -0.17 1.19
N VAL A 11 8.94 -1.09 2.11
CA VAL A 11 8.88 -0.80 3.54
C VAL A 11 10.01 -1.53 4.25
N GLY A 12 10.92 -0.77 4.85
CA GLY A 12 12.02 -1.28 5.67
C GLY A 12 11.57 -1.56 7.10
N ALA A 13 12.04 -2.66 7.68
CA ALA A 13 11.92 -2.91 9.12
C ALA A 13 13.12 -2.31 9.85
N LEU A 14 12.87 -1.54 10.88
CA LEU A 14 13.88 -0.92 11.73
C LEU A 14 13.77 -1.52 13.14
N ASP A 15 14.91 -1.76 13.77
CA ASP A 15 14.91 -2.14 15.17
C ASP A 15 14.22 -1.06 16.01
N PRO A 16 13.32 -1.43 16.92
CA PRO A 16 12.65 -0.46 17.79
C PRO A 16 13.68 0.26 18.66
N PRO A 17 13.44 1.55 18.97
CA PRO A 17 14.32 2.29 19.85
C PRO A 17 14.28 1.73 21.28
N THR A 18 15.40 1.80 21.99
CA THR A 18 15.44 1.50 23.42
C THR A 18 14.79 2.66 24.17
N VAL A 19 13.72 2.38 24.89
CA VAL A 19 13.03 3.33 25.79
C VAL A 19 13.14 2.84 27.25
N ALA A 20 12.89 3.73 28.20
CA ALA A 20 12.85 3.35 29.62
C ALA A 20 11.78 2.29 29.86
N GLY A 21 12.01 1.36 30.79
CA GLY A 21 11.11 0.22 31.03
C GLY A 21 9.72 0.60 31.59
N ASP A 22 9.56 1.83 32.04
CA ASP A 22 8.32 2.44 32.54
C ASP A 22 7.70 3.45 31.55
N ALA A 23 8.24 3.51 30.32
CA ALA A 23 7.73 4.42 29.30
C ALA A 23 6.28 4.09 28.91
N GLY A 24 5.44 5.12 28.87
CA GLY A 24 4.06 4.99 28.41
C GLY A 24 3.97 4.75 26.88
N GLU A 25 2.86 4.17 26.41
CA GLU A 25 2.62 3.90 24.99
C GLU A 25 2.84 5.13 24.08
N ALA A 26 2.46 6.33 24.52
CA ALA A 26 2.65 7.55 23.75
C ALA A 26 4.14 7.90 23.58
N GLU A 27 4.95 7.64 24.59
CA GLU A 27 6.39 7.87 24.57
C GLU A 27 7.09 6.86 23.67
N VAL A 28 6.70 5.58 23.76
CA VAL A 28 7.18 4.52 22.87
C VAL A 28 6.89 4.87 21.40
N ARG A 29 5.64 5.24 21.09
CA ARG A 29 5.25 5.64 19.73
C ARG A 29 6.00 6.88 19.23
N ALA A 30 6.25 7.85 20.12
CA ALA A 30 7.05 9.03 19.77
C ALA A 30 8.51 8.66 19.46
N ALA A 31 9.11 7.76 20.22
CA ALA A 31 10.47 7.26 20.00
C ALA A 31 10.57 6.47 18.67
N GLU A 32 9.60 5.59 18.41
CA GLU A 32 9.49 4.85 17.12
C GLU A 32 9.35 5.79 15.93
N ALA A 33 8.47 6.79 16.03
CA ALA A 33 8.29 7.80 15.00
C ALA A 33 9.59 8.60 14.75
N GLY A 34 10.30 8.97 15.80
CA GLY A 34 11.61 9.64 15.74
C GLY A 34 12.68 8.76 15.07
N ARG A 35 12.67 7.45 15.34
CA ARG A 35 13.56 6.48 14.67
C ARG A 35 13.30 6.40 13.17
N ILE A 36 12.03 6.36 12.78
CA ILE A 36 11.62 6.34 11.38
C ILE A 36 12.01 7.63 10.66
N GLU A 37 11.81 8.80 11.28
CA GLU A 37 12.15 10.09 10.68
C GLU A 37 13.67 10.22 10.49
N ARG A 38 14.47 9.78 11.45
CA ARG A 38 15.94 9.74 11.31
C ARG A 38 16.36 8.85 10.14
N PHE A 39 15.81 7.65 10.03
CA PHE A 39 16.06 6.76 8.88
C PHE A 39 15.69 7.43 7.56
N ARG A 40 14.56 8.13 7.52
CA ARG A 40 14.10 8.87 6.34
C ARG A 40 15.13 9.92 5.90
N GLU A 41 15.67 10.70 6.83
CA GLU A 41 16.65 11.73 6.51
C GLU A 41 18.00 11.13 6.12
N GLU A 42 18.53 10.17 6.89
CA GLU A 42 19.83 9.53 6.64
C GLU A 42 19.90 8.81 5.29
N THR A 43 18.79 8.20 4.86
CA THR A 43 18.75 7.41 3.62
C THR A 43 18.24 8.17 2.41
N ARG A 44 17.93 9.46 2.54
CA ARG A 44 17.25 10.24 1.49
C ARG A 44 17.97 10.15 0.13
N GLN A 45 19.26 10.39 0.08
CA GLN A 45 20.03 10.37 -1.17
C GLN A 45 20.06 8.99 -1.82
N ALA A 46 20.30 7.94 -1.03
CA ALA A 46 20.30 6.57 -1.53
C ALA A 46 18.92 6.16 -2.09
N ARG A 47 17.85 6.54 -1.39
CA ARG A 47 16.48 6.25 -1.86
C ARG A 47 16.12 6.99 -3.14
N MET A 48 16.58 8.22 -3.30
CA MET A 48 16.38 8.98 -4.55
C MET A 48 17.11 8.30 -5.72
N ALA A 49 18.36 7.90 -5.55
CA ALA A 49 19.11 7.21 -6.58
C ALA A 49 18.46 5.89 -7.02
N ILE A 50 17.96 5.10 -6.05
CA ILE A 50 17.23 3.85 -6.33
C ILE A 50 15.89 4.15 -7.02
N HIS A 51 15.20 5.22 -6.63
CA HIS A 51 13.96 5.65 -7.27
C HIS A 51 14.18 5.91 -8.76
N ASP A 52 15.17 6.74 -9.08
CA ASP A 52 15.49 7.13 -10.47
C ASP A 52 15.87 5.92 -11.34
N GLU A 53 16.69 4.99 -10.78
CA GLU A 53 17.07 3.77 -11.47
C GLU A 53 15.87 2.83 -11.69
N ALA A 54 15.03 2.65 -10.67
CA ALA A 54 13.87 1.79 -10.76
C ALA A 54 12.80 2.35 -11.70
N GLU A 55 12.58 3.67 -11.69
CA GLU A 55 11.68 4.33 -12.64
C GLU A 55 12.16 4.16 -14.08
N ALA A 56 13.45 4.39 -14.33
CA ALA A 56 14.04 4.19 -15.66
C ALA A 56 13.96 2.72 -16.13
N ARG A 57 14.09 1.76 -15.22
CA ARG A 57 14.13 0.33 -15.57
C ARG A 57 12.75 -0.33 -15.67
N TYR A 58 11.84 0.05 -14.78
CA TYR A 58 10.54 -0.63 -14.64
C TYR A 58 9.35 0.25 -15.06
N GLY A 59 9.55 1.54 -15.30
CA GLY A 59 8.50 2.49 -15.64
C GLY A 59 7.48 2.66 -14.51
N ARG A 60 7.89 2.48 -13.24
CA ARG A 60 7.06 2.59 -12.04
C ARG A 60 7.71 3.48 -11.01
N ALA A 61 6.91 4.31 -10.37
CA ALA A 61 7.38 5.08 -9.22
C ALA A 61 7.72 4.18 -8.04
N VAL A 62 8.70 4.60 -7.22
CA VAL A 62 9.05 3.88 -5.99
C VAL A 62 8.64 4.70 -4.78
N ALA A 63 7.70 4.16 -4.00
CA ALA A 63 7.34 4.70 -2.70
C ALA A 63 8.12 3.98 -1.59
N TRP A 64 8.53 4.74 -0.60
CA TRP A 64 9.32 4.24 0.51
C TRP A 64 8.57 4.40 1.83
N GLY A 65 8.79 3.49 2.73
CA GLY A 65 8.28 3.55 4.08
C GLY A 65 9.20 2.82 5.06
N ALA A 66 8.89 2.92 6.35
CA ALA A 66 9.52 2.16 7.40
C ALA A 66 8.52 1.76 8.47
N VAL A 67 8.84 0.68 9.16
CA VAL A 67 8.17 0.22 10.37
C VAL A 67 9.19 0.10 11.50
N SER A 68 8.83 0.57 12.69
CA SER A 68 9.63 0.41 13.90
C SER A 68 8.66 0.10 15.03
N GLY A 69 8.77 -1.08 15.64
CA GLY A 69 7.78 -1.58 16.58
C GLY A 69 6.38 -1.63 15.95
N GLU A 70 5.41 -0.93 16.55
CA GLU A 70 4.04 -0.84 16.03
C GLU A 70 3.81 0.35 15.10
N THR A 71 4.75 1.28 15.04
CA THR A 71 4.63 2.49 14.20
C THR A 71 5.07 2.20 12.77
N ARG A 72 4.17 2.46 11.81
CA ARG A 72 4.44 2.37 10.38
C ARG A 72 4.21 3.72 9.71
N ARG A 73 5.13 4.14 8.84
CA ARG A 73 4.98 5.35 8.01
C ARG A 73 5.41 5.10 6.58
N ILE A 74 4.62 5.59 5.64
CA ILE A 74 4.99 5.69 4.22
C ILE A 74 5.44 7.13 3.98
N PHE A 75 6.57 7.30 3.30
CA PHE A 75 7.20 8.61 3.09
C PHE A 75 6.69 9.33 1.84
N THR A 76 6.25 8.56 0.86
CA THR A 76 5.75 9.06 -0.43
C THR A 76 4.46 8.33 -0.74
N ASN A 77 3.41 9.08 -1.06
CA ASN A 77 2.14 8.54 -1.50
C ASN A 77 1.93 8.95 -2.96
N LEU A 78 1.95 7.97 -3.85
CA LEU A 78 1.54 8.18 -5.24
C LEU A 78 0.02 8.27 -5.30
N ALA A 79 -0.49 9.33 -5.92
CA ALA A 79 -1.90 9.45 -6.25
C ALA A 79 -2.07 9.36 -7.75
N VAL A 80 -2.72 8.30 -8.21
CA VAL A 80 -3.00 8.05 -9.62
C VAL A 80 -4.44 8.41 -9.92
N PRO A 81 -4.75 9.19 -10.96
CA PRO A 81 -6.12 9.53 -11.29
C PRO A 81 -6.88 8.30 -11.79
N VAL A 82 -8.05 8.07 -11.22
CA VAL A 82 -8.99 7.03 -11.64
C VAL A 82 -10.25 7.69 -12.21
N LEU A 83 -10.52 7.46 -13.48
CA LEU A 83 -11.75 7.95 -14.09
C LEU A 83 -12.89 6.97 -13.84
N SER A 84 -13.94 7.44 -13.18
CA SER A 84 -15.15 6.66 -12.91
C SER A 84 -16.41 7.38 -13.39
N ARG A 85 -17.42 6.59 -13.80
CA ARG A 85 -18.75 7.08 -14.17
C ARG A 85 -19.74 6.55 -13.16
N LEU A 86 -20.30 7.45 -12.35
CA LEU A 86 -21.26 7.13 -11.29
C LEU A 86 -22.67 7.52 -11.71
N ARG A 87 -23.65 6.70 -11.35
CA ARG A 87 -25.07 7.00 -11.50
C ARG A 87 -25.55 7.93 -10.37
N GLN A 88 -26.77 8.39 -10.47
CA GLN A 88 -27.32 9.35 -9.48
C GLN A 88 -27.26 8.84 -8.03
N PRO A 89 -27.63 7.59 -7.69
CA PRO A 89 -27.58 7.14 -6.30
C PRO A 89 -26.16 7.20 -5.71
N GLU A 90 -25.15 6.77 -6.47
CA GLU A 90 -23.75 6.81 -6.00
C GLU A 90 -23.25 8.26 -5.84
N ARG A 91 -23.64 9.16 -6.77
CA ARG A 91 -23.30 10.58 -6.65
C ARG A 91 -23.91 11.23 -5.41
N LEU A 92 -25.17 10.90 -5.08
CA LEU A 92 -25.83 11.41 -3.87
C LEU A 92 -25.09 11.00 -2.59
N VAL A 93 -24.51 9.78 -2.54
CA VAL A 93 -23.67 9.37 -1.40
C VAL A 93 -22.46 10.29 -1.28
N LEU A 94 -21.77 10.57 -2.39
CA LEU A 94 -20.61 11.47 -2.37
C LEU A 94 -20.99 12.90 -1.99
N ASP A 95 -22.11 13.39 -2.50
CA ASP A 95 -22.61 14.74 -2.16
C ASP A 95 -22.93 14.84 -0.67
N THR A 96 -23.59 13.83 -0.10
CA THR A 96 -23.89 13.77 1.34
C THR A 96 -22.59 13.82 2.17
N LEU A 97 -21.53 13.09 1.76
CA LEU A 97 -20.26 13.10 2.48
C LEU A 97 -19.55 14.45 2.39
N VAL A 98 -19.68 15.15 1.27
CA VAL A 98 -19.13 16.50 1.11
C VAL A 98 -19.93 17.51 1.93
N ASP A 99 -21.26 17.46 1.86
CA ASP A 99 -22.14 18.38 2.59
C ASP A 99 -22.03 18.21 4.11
N ALA A 100 -21.79 16.97 4.56
CA ALA A 100 -21.53 16.64 5.97
C ALA A 100 -20.11 16.99 6.44
N GLY A 101 -19.22 17.50 5.55
CA GLY A 101 -17.85 17.86 5.90
C GLY A 101 -16.90 16.68 6.12
N VAL A 102 -17.29 15.46 5.75
CA VAL A 102 -16.43 14.26 5.81
C VAL A 102 -15.33 14.32 4.75
N ALA A 103 -15.65 14.93 3.60
CA ALA A 103 -14.71 15.14 2.50
C ALA A 103 -14.87 16.55 1.92
N ARG A 104 -13.81 17.09 1.32
CA ARG A 104 -13.81 18.42 0.71
C ARG A 104 -14.24 18.42 -0.77
N SER A 105 -14.29 17.24 -1.37
CA SER A 105 -14.66 17.05 -2.77
C SER A 105 -15.22 15.65 -3.03
N ARG A 106 -15.94 15.48 -4.15
CA ARG A 106 -16.41 14.14 -4.59
C ARG A 106 -15.28 13.15 -4.77
N SER A 107 -14.11 13.57 -5.26
CA SER A 107 -12.94 12.70 -5.42
C SER A 107 -12.42 12.23 -4.07
N GLU A 108 -12.34 13.11 -3.08
CA GLU A 108 -11.95 12.76 -1.72
C GLU A 108 -12.98 11.86 -1.04
N ALA A 109 -14.29 12.13 -1.24
CA ALA A 109 -15.38 11.28 -0.77
C ALA A 109 -15.28 9.86 -1.36
N LEU A 110 -15.01 9.74 -2.67
CA LEU A 110 -14.83 8.44 -3.31
C LEU A 110 -13.61 7.69 -2.73
N ALA A 111 -12.48 8.37 -2.59
CA ALA A 111 -11.29 7.78 -1.97
C ALA A 111 -11.56 7.35 -0.51
N TRP A 112 -12.36 8.12 0.24
CA TRP A 112 -12.81 7.75 1.59
C TRP A 112 -13.65 6.47 1.58
N CYS A 113 -14.63 6.34 0.66
CA CYS A 113 -15.44 5.13 0.50
C CYS A 113 -14.57 3.90 0.18
N VAL A 114 -13.58 4.05 -0.69
CA VAL A 114 -12.65 2.95 -1.03
C VAL A 114 -11.83 2.52 0.18
N ARG A 115 -11.32 3.47 0.97
CA ARG A 115 -10.62 3.14 2.23
C ARG A 115 -11.54 2.43 3.22
N LEU A 116 -12.77 2.92 3.39
CA LEU A 116 -13.76 2.29 4.28
C LEU A 116 -14.03 0.83 3.91
N VAL A 117 -14.13 0.51 2.61
CA VAL A 117 -14.25 -0.87 2.14
C VAL A 117 -12.97 -1.66 2.44
N GLY A 118 -11.79 -1.09 2.21
CA GLY A 118 -10.50 -1.69 2.54
C GLY A 118 -10.41 -2.08 4.02
N ASP A 119 -10.73 -1.14 4.90
CA ASP A 119 -10.62 -1.30 6.35
C ASP A 119 -11.64 -2.29 6.94
N ASN A 120 -12.80 -2.46 6.29
CA ASN A 120 -13.87 -3.32 6.80
C ASN A 120 -14.00 -4.67 6.08
N GLN A 121 -13.30 -4.88 4.99
CA GLN A 121 -13.39 -6.08 4.14
C GLN A 121 -12.02 -6.73 3.86
N ASP A 122 -11.06 -6.52 4.73
CA ASP A 122 -9.67 -7.00 4.56
C ASP A 122 -9.58 -8.50 4.30
N GLU A 123 -10.30 -9.32 5.06
CA GLU A 123 -10.30 -10.77 4.91
C GLU A 123 -10.90 -11.22 3.58
N TRP A 124 -11.99 -10.61 3.14
CA TRP A 124 -12.61 -10.89 1.85
C TRP A 124 -11.70 -10.48 0.69
N LEU A 125 -11.11 -9.29 0.74
CA LEU A 125 -10.15 -8.81 -0.27
C LEU A 125 -8.89 -9.66 -0.31
N ALA A 126 -8.40 -10.14 0.83
CA ALA A 126 -7.26 -11.06 0.89
C ALA A 126 -7.58 -12.39 0.20
N ARG A 127 -8.77 -12.96 0.43
CA ARG A 127 -9.23 -14.18 -0.26
C ARG A 127 -9.35 -13.99 -1.77
N LEU A 128 -9.85 -12.82 -2.22
CA LEU A 128 -9.91 -12.51 -3.65
C LEU A 128 -8.52 -12.42 -4.29
N ARG A 129 -7.55 -11.78 -3.61
CA ARG A 129 -6.17 -11.70 -4.11
C ARG A 129 -5.52 -13.08 -4.20
N GLN A 130 -5.75 -13.94 -3.23
CA GLN A 130 -5.25 -15.32 -3.24
C GLN A 130 -5.86 -16.13 -4.40
N ALA A 131 -7.16 -16.02 -4.62
CA ALA A 131 -7.84 -16.69 -5.74
C ALA A 131 -7.33 -16.19 -7.11
N LEU A 132 -7.07 -14.91 -7.25
CA LEU A 132 -6.47 -14.32 -8.46
C LEU A 132 -5.05 -14.83 -8.71
N GLY A 133 -4.24 -15.04 -7.66
CA GLY A 133 -2.91 -15.66 -7.77
C GLY A 133 -2.98 -17.07 -8.39
N ALA A 134 -3.88 -17.91 -7.89
CA ALA A 134 -4.09 -19.25 -8.44
C ALA A 134 -4.56 -19.23 -9.91
N VAL A 135 -5.40 -18.27 -10.30
CA VAL A 135 -5.81 -18.09 -11.71
C VAL A 135 -4.62 -17.69 -12.58
N GLN A 136 -3.74 -16.87 -12.07
CA GLN A 136 -2.55 -16.44 -12.81
C GLN A 136 -1.56 -17.58 -13.02
N GLU A 137 -1.29 -18.36 -11.99
CA GLU A 137 -0.48 -19.59 -12.08
C GLU A 137 -1.05 -20.58 -13.10
N ALA A 138 -2.37 -20.77 -13.09
CA ALA A 138 -3.04 -21.66 -14.05
C ALA A 138 -2.92 -21.14 -15.50
N ARG A 139 -2.94 -19.82 -15.71
CA ARG A 139 -2.72 -19.22 -17.05
C ARG A 139 -1.28 -19.38 -17.53
N GLU A 140 -0.30 -19.24 -16.66
CA GLU A 140 1.12 -19.39 -16.96
C GLU A 140 1.48 -20.85 -17.26
N THR A 141 0.86 -21.81 -16.54
CA THR A 141 1.05 -23.24 -16.77
C THR A 141 0.45 -23.69 -18.12
N GLY A 142 -0.62 -23.04 -18.61
CA GLY A 142 -1.29 -23.34 -19.85
C GLY A 142 -1.91 -24.75 -19.91
N PRO A 143 -2.59 -25.10 -21.01
CA PRO A 143 -3.22 -26.43 -21.17
C PRO A 143 -2.22 -27.57 -21.42
N GLY A 144 -0.92 -27.30 -21.48
CA GLY A 144 0.15 -28.28 -21.79
C GLY A 144 1.02 -28.69 -20.63
N GLY A 145 0.82 -28.19 -19.40
CA GLY A 145 1.68 -28.46 -18.25
C GLY A 145 1.45 -29.80 -17.51
N GLY A 146 0.57 -30.66 -18.00
CA GLY A 146 0.15 -31.90 -17.36
C GLY A 146 0.48 -33.18 -18.10
N GLY A 147 1.63 -33.30 -18.76
CA GLY A 147 1.89 -34.49 -19.57
C GLY A 147 3.35 -34.84 -19.75
N SER A 148 4.02 -35.26 -18.67
CA SER A 148 5.21 -36.10 -18.79
C SER A 148 5.39 -36.91 -17.51
N ALA A 149 4.54 -37.89 -17.31
CA ALA A 149 4.82 -38.99 -16.39
C ALA A 149 4.47 -40.29 -17.07
N GLY A 150 5.51 -41.01 -17.51
CA GLY A 150 5.46 -42.45 -17.55
C GLY A 150 5.21 -43.08 -18.91
N THR A 151 6.25 -43.58 -19.54
CA THR A 151 6.22 -44.92 -20.10
C THR A 151 7.64 -45.46 -20.21
N ALA A 152 7.99 -46.44 -19.47
CA ALA A 152 8.54 -47.75 -19.78
C ALA A 152 9.08 -48.36 -18.52
#